data_703f6fbd63cccdc11e74d52069fc1328
#
_entry.id   703f6fbd63cccdc11e74d52069fc1328
#
_cell.length_a   1.000
_cell.length_b   1.000
_cell.length_c   1.000
_cell.angle_alpha   90.00
_cell.angle_beta   90.00
_cell.angle_gamma   90.00
#
_symmetry.space_group_name_H-M   'P 1'
#
loop_
_entity.id
_entity.type
_entity.pdbx_description
1 polymer ?
#
loop_
_entity_poly.entity_id
_entity_poly.type
_entity_poly.pdbx_seq_one_letter_code
_entity_poly.pdbx_strand_id
1 'polypeptide(L)'
;MSDPEQFIRGIILNLEDTSENFLLLSIFCPNGLHRCLIRKLRKLTSLSSPDLFDEVEITFQSSMNQGLPFVKEYQVIKKRITIAKDRACFDGACFLARFYLHNGEHLLESAKFFQILHKAFHSFSEHHHPPTILLKSLFLFSQAEGLPVKESWLFGLSKESANIAHYVLFKPLKDSVILSEKVPPLLESLSKWLRAETELRC
;
A
#
# COMPACT_ATOMS: atom_id res chain seq x y z
N MET A 1 33.87 -15.34 -2.45
CA MET A 1 32.50 -15.91 -2.52
C MET A 1 31.58 -14.75 -2.84
N SER A 2 30.85 -14.81 -3.95
CA SER A 2 29.84 -13.79 -4.29
C SER A 2 28.70 -13.90 -3.29
N ASP A 3 28.25 -12.78 -2.72
CA ASP A 3 27.07 -12.74 -1.87
C ASP A 3 25.86 -13.31 -2.60
N PRO A 4 24.96 -14.00 -1.89
CA PRO A 4 23.76 -14.53 -2.50
C PRO A 4 22.92 -13.39 -3.04
N GLU A 5 22.56 -13.47 -4.32
CA GLU A 5 21.60 -12.57 -4.92
C GLU A 5 20.24 -12.77 -4.27
N GLN A 6 19.62 -11.68 -3.83
CA GLN A 6 18.26 -11.69 -3.31
C GLN A 6 17.29 -11.21 -4.38
N PHE A 7 16.20 -11.93 -4.52
CA PHE A 7 15.11 -11.59 -5.44
C PHE A 7 13.85 -11.23 -4.63
N ILE A 8 13.24 -10.12 -4.99
CA ILE A 8 11.95 -9.72 -4.43
C ILE A 8 10.99 -9.30 -5.55
N ARG A 9 9.69 -9.56 -5.33
CA ARG A 9 8.60 -9.00 -6.12
C ARG A 9 7.68 -8.23 -5.20
N GLY A 10 7.46 -6.95 -5.49
CA GLY A 10 6.72 -6.07 -4.61
C GLY A 10 6.17 -4.83 -5.30
N ILE A 11 5.58 -3.95 -4.50
CA ILE A 11 4.97 -2.69 -4.95
C ILE A 11 5.78 -1.54 -4.38
N ILE A 12 6.15 -0.58 -5.23
CA ILE A 12 6.87 0.63 -4.84
C ILE A 12 5.92 1.54 -4.06
N LEU A 13 6.28 1.84 -2.81
CA LEU A 13 5.53 2.74 -1.93
C LEU A 13 6.12 4.13 -1.86
N ASN A 14 7.43 4.26 -2.05
CA ASN A 14 8.12 5.55 -2.05
C ASN A 14 9.32 5.53 -2.99
N LEU A 15 9.57 6.71 -3.58
CA LEU A 15 10.72 7.05 -4.39
C LEU A 15 11.29 8.35 -3.85
N GLU A 16 12.53 8.32 -3.34
CA GLU A 16 13.18 9.46 -2.73
C GLU A 16 14.53 9.75 -3.39
N ASP A 17 14.74 10.99 -3.72
CA ASP A 17 16.02 11.47 -4.22
C ASP A 17 17.05 11.52 -3.10
N THR A 18 18.06 10.66 -3.14
CA THR A 18 19.12 10.62 -2.13
C THR A 18 20.41 11.28 -2.60
N SER A 19 20.65 11.32 -3.91
CA SER A 19 21.83 11.96 -4.50
C SER A 19 21.62 12.21 -6.00
N GLU A 20 22.59 12.85 -6.66
CA GLU A 20 22.54 13.06 -8.13
C GLU A 20 22.37 11.75 -8.93
N ASN A 21 22.88 10.64 -8.42
CA ASN A 21 22.95 9.38 -9.15
C ASN A 21 22.01 8.28 -8.65
N PHE A 22 21.38 8.45 -7.48
CA PHE A 22 20.61 7.38 -6.85
C PHE A 22 19.24 7.85 -6.34
N LEU A 23 18.27 6.93 -6.47
CA LEU A 23 16.95 7.00 -5.81
C LEU A 23 16.90 5.93 -4.73
N LEU A 24 16.28 6.24 -3.60
CA LEU A 24 15.89 5.27 -2.59
C LEU A 24 14.49 4.77 -2.92
N LEU A 25 14.38 3.45 -3.09
CA LEU A 25 13.12 2.75 -3.25
C LEU A 25 12.68 2.18 -1.90
N SER A 26 11.42 2.38 -1.53
CA SER A 26 10.75 1.62 -0.48
C SER A 26 9.70 0.72 -1.13
N ILE A 27 9.84 -0.60 -0.95
CA ILE A 27 9.05 -1.62 -1.64
C ILE A 27 8.41 -2.52 -0.60
N PHE A 28 7.10 -2.69 -0.67
CA PHE A 28 6.39 -3.67 0.13
C PHE A 28 6.14 -4.94 -0.66
N CYS A 29 6.56 -6.07 -0.10
CA CYS A 29 6.49 -7.38 -0.75
C CYS A 29 5.95 -8.44 0.25
N PRO A 30 5.70 -9.69 -0.18
CA PRO A 30 5.23 -10.75 0.71
C PRO A 30 6.15 -11.04 1.91
N ASN A 31 7.43 -10.64 1.82
CA ASN A 31 8.41 -10.83 2.90
C ASN A 31 8.59 -9.57 3.77
N GLY A 32 7.79 -8.51 3.56
CA GLY A 32 7.84 -7.27 4.32
C GLY A 32 8.28 -6.04 3.54
N LEU A 33 8.66 -5.00 4.26
CA LEU A 33 9.14 -3.73 3.71
C LEU A 33 10.64 -3.80 3.45
N HIS A 34 11.05 -3.50 2.22
CA HIS A 34 12.45 -3.45 1.79
C HIS A 34 12.82 -2.05 1.33
N ARG A 35 14.06 -1.64 1.62
CA ARG A 35 14.64 -0.39 1.13
C ARG A 35 15.91 -0.72 0.35
N CYS A 36 16.04 -0.15 -0.84
CA CYS A 36 17.20 -0.35 -1.69
C CYS A 36 17.50 0.88 -2.54
N LEU A 37 18.73 1.01 -3.01
CA LEU A 37 19.19 2.10 -3.87
C LEU A 37 19.17 1.65 -5.33
N ILE A 38 18.53 2.43 -6.19
CA ILE A 38 18.56 2.24 -7.64
C ILE A 38 19.32 3.40 -8.31
N ARG A 39 20.13 3.09 -9.30
CA ARG A 39 20.83 4.11 -10.07
C ARG A 39 19.86 4.83 -11.01
N LYS A 40 19.89 6.16 -11.01
CA LYS A 40 19.13 6.99 -11.96
C LYS A 40 19.59 6.71 -13.38
N LEU A 41 18.64 6.46 -14.29
CA LEU A 41 18.95 6.31 -15.70
C LEU A 41 19.24 7.68 -16.32
N ARG A 42 20.37 7.81 -17.00
CA ARG A 42 20.75 9.07 -17.70
C ARG A 42 19.86 9.37 -18.93
N LYS A 43 19.21 8.37 -19.48
CA LYS A 43 18.23 8.50 -20.59
C LYS A 43 16.94 7.79 -20.19
N LEU A 44 15.92 8.55 -19.90
CA LEU A 44 14.58 8.05 -19.60
C LEU A 44 13.91 7.57 -20.89
N THR A 45 13.78 6.26 -21.03
CA THR A 45 12.68 5.70 -21.80
C THR A 45 11.53 5.51 -20.81
N SER A 46 10.46 6.25 -20.97
CA SER A 46 9.36 6.38 -19.98
C SER A 46 8.66 5.07 -19.61
N LEU A 47 8.87 4.00 -20.37
CA LEU A 47 8.23 2.70 -20.12
C LEU A 47 9.03 1.75 -19.24
N SER A 48 10.32 1.97 -19.06
CA SER A 48 11.20 1.08 -18.32
C SER A 48 11.59 1.58 -16.91
N SER A 49 11.39 2.87 -16.62
CA SER A 49 11.68 3.42 -15.30
C SER A 49 10.60 3.03 -14.30
N PRO A 50 10.96 2.51 -13.11
CA PRO A 50 10.00 2.23 -12.05
C PRO A 50 9.43 3.55 -11.51
N ASP A 51 8.14 3.52 -11.13
CA ASP A 51 7.42 4.67 -10.59
C ASP A 51 6.59 4.27 -9.37
N LEU A 52 6.00 5.26 -8.68
CA LEU A 52 5.13 5.02 -7.53
C LEU A 52 4.01 4.05 -7.89
N PHE A 53 3.74 3.14 -6.96
CA PHE A 53 2.71 2.11 -7.03
C PHE A 53 2.93 1.02 -8.08
N ASP A 54 3.99 1.10 -8.90
CA ASP A 54 4.34 0.03 -9.84
C ASP A 54 4.66 -1.26 -9.11
N GLU A 55 4.28 -2.38 -9.71
CA GLU A 55 4.72 -3.70 -9.29
C GLU A 55 6.01 -4.05 -10.01
N VAL A 56 7.03 -4.39 -9.26
CA VAL A 56 8.39 -4.64 -9.76
C VAL A 56 8.95 -5.94 -9.26
N GLU A 57 9.80 -6.54 -10.07
CA GLU A 57 10.75 -7.58 -9.68
C GLU A 57 12.14 -6.95 -9.63
N ILE A 58 12.85 -7.20 -8.53
CA ILE A 58 14.16 -6.62 -8.27
C ILE A 58 15.12 -7.68 -7.79
N THR A 59 16.32 -7.69 -8.38
CA THR A 59 17.48 -8.44 -7.91
C THR A 59 18.49 -7.48 -7.30
N PHE A 60 18.95 -7.76 -6.11
CA PHE A 60 19.98 -6.97 -5.44
C PHE A 60 20.98 -7.85 -4.71
N GLN A 61 22.18 -7.34 -4.51
CA GLN A 61 23.20 -7.95 -3.66
C GLN A 61 23.09 -7.37 -2.26
N SER A 62 23.11 -8.26 -1.27
CA SER A 62 23.24 -7.82 0.13
C SER A 62 24.57 -7.09 0.30
N SER A 63 24.55 -5.89 0.88
CA SER A 63 25.77 -5.18 1.19
C SER A 63 26.44 -5.81 2.41
N MET A 64 27.70 -6.27 2.29
CA MET A 64 28.50 -6.73 3.43
C MET A 64 28.73 -5.66 4.50
N ASN A 65 28.57 -4.37 4.16
CA ASN A 65 28.93 -3.22 5.00
C ASN A 65 27.70 -2.47 5.52
N GLN A 66 26.74 -3.13 6.16
CA GLN A 66 25.59 -2.49 6.86
C GLN A 66 24.87 -1.35 6.10
N GLY A 67 25.16 -1.14 4.83
CA GLY A 67 24.52 -0.14 3.96
C GLY A 67 23.26 -0.69 3.28
N LEU A 68 22.48 0.22 2.68
CA LEU A 68 21.35 -0.16 1.86
C LEU A 68 21.80 -0.97 0.64
N PRO A 69 21.12 -2.07 0.29
CA PRO A 69 21.46 -2.87 -0.87
C PRO A 69 21.25 -2.08 -2.17
N PHE A 70 22.10 -2.35 -3.17
CA PHE A 70 21.99 -1.75 -4.49
C PHE A 70 21.23 -2.69 -5.43
N VAL A 71 20.25 -2.12 -6.15
CA VAL A 71 19.56 -2.82 -7.24
C VAL A 71 20.54 -3.12 -8.36
N LYS A 72 20.69 -4.42 -8.67
CA LYS A 72 21.49 -4.91 -9.80
C LYS A 72 20.66 -4.91 -11.08
N GLU A 73 19.48 -5.49 -10.99
CA GLU A 73 18.53 -5.60 -12.09
C GLU A 73 17.11 -5.37 -11.57
N TYR A 74 16.25 -4.81 -12.42
CA TYR A 74 14.84 -4.70 -12.13
C TYR A 74 13.99 -4.87 -13.40
N GLN A 75 12.77 -5.33 -13.20
CA GLN A 75 11.74 -5.39 -14.22
C GLN A 75 10.44 -4.80 -13.68
N VAL A 76 9.81 -3.91 -14.44
CA VAL A 76 8.46 -3.43 -14.12
C VAL A 76 7.45 -4.43 -14.64
N ILE A 77 6.76 -5.13 -13.74
CA ILE A 77 5.76 -6.16 -14.05
C ILE A 77 4.42 -5.54 -14.38
N LYS A 78 4.04 -4.52 -13.62
CA LYS A 78 2.76 -3.82 -13.82
C LYS A 78 2.89 -2.34 -13.57
N LYS A 79 2.69 -1.55 -14.61
CA LYS A 79 2.54 -0.09 -14.50
C LYS A 79 1.17 0.27 -13.94
N ARG A 80 1.14 1.24 -13.01
CA ARG A 80 -0.10 1.77 -12.43
C ARG A 80 -0.26 3.28 -12.65
N ILE A 81 0.28 3.78 -13.75
CA ILE A 81 0.20 5.22 -14.14
C ILE A 81 -1.24 5.74 -14.21
N THR A 82 -2.23 4.86 -14.39
CA THR A 82 -3.64 5.24 -14.40
C THR A 82 -4.09 5.84 -13.07
N ILE A 83 -3.48 5.48 -11.93
CA ILE A 83 -3.78 6.06 -10.62
C ILE A 83 -3.54 7.58 -10.64
N ALA A 84 -2.47 8.03 -11.30
CA ALA A 84 -2.13 9.46 -11.36
C ALA A 84 -3.06 10.28 -12.27
N LYS A 85 -3.91 9.64 -13.07
CA LYS A 85 -4.89 10.33 -13.93
C LYS A 85 -6.09 10.87 -13.17
N ASP A 86 -6.38 10.33 -11.99
CA ASP A 86 -7.44 10.77 -11.10
C ASP A 86 -6.83 11.21 -9.77
N ARG A 87 -7.05 12.47 -9.41
CA ARG A 87 -6.46 13.07 -8.19
C ARG A 87 -6.92 12.35 -6.93
N ALA A 88 -8.20 12.01 -6.82
CA ALA A 88 -8.73 11.36 -5.63
C ALA A 88 -8.16 9.94 -5.47
N CYS A 89 -8.00 9.19 -6.57
CA CYS A 89 -7.31 7.90 -6.57
C CYS A 89 -5.84 8.04 -6.20
N PHE A 90 -5.15 9.06 -6.70
CA PHE A 90 -3.74 9.31 -6.37
C PHE A 90 -3.57 9.66 -4.88
N ASP A 91 -4.38 10.59 -4.36
CA ASP A 91 -4.34 10.99 -2.95
C ASP A 91 -4.65 9.79 -2.02
N GLY A 92 -5.63 8.95 -2.38
CA GLY A 92 -5.97 7.72 -1.66
C GLY A 92 -4.84 6.68 -1.70
N ALA A 93 -4.21 6.49 -2.84
CA ALA A 93 -3.08 5.59 -3.00
C ALA A 93 -1.85 6.06 -2.21
N CYS A 94 -1.56 7.38 -2.23
CA CYS A 94 -0.51 7.99 -1.41
C CYS A 94 -0.78 7.83 0.10
N PHE A 95 -2.04 7.99 0.54
CA PHE A 95 -2.41 7.74 1.92
C PHE A 95 -2.12 6.29 2.31
N LEU A 96 -2.56 5.33 1.51
CA LEU A 96 -2.37 3.91 1.80
C LEU A 96 -0.88 3.52 1.76
N ALA A 97 -0.11 4.05 0.82
CA ALA A 97 1.33 3.83 0.75
C ALA A 97 2.04 4.32 2.03
N ARG A 98 1.72 5.55 2.49
CA ARG A 98 2.27 6.08 3.75
C ARG A 98 1.86 5.27 4.96
N PHE A 99 0.61 4.80 5.00
CA PHE A 99 0.14 3.92 6.06
C PHE A 99 0.98 2.64 6.14
N TYR A 100 1.27 2.01 5.00
CA TYR A 100 2.14 0.82 4.93
C TYR A 100 3.60 1.12 5.24
N LEU A 101 4.12 2.28 4.86
CA LEU A 101 5.49 2.69 5.21
C LEU A 101 5.69 2.84 6.73
N HIS A 102 4.66 3.33 7.44
CA HIS A 102 4.74 3.54 8.89
C HIS A 102 4.48 2.27 9.70
N ASN A 103 3.66 1.35 9.18
CA ASN A 103 3.16 0.20 9.93
C ASN A 103 3.68 -1.15 9.40
N GLY A 104 4.36 -1.15 8.26
CA GLY A 104 4.71 -2.38 7.53
C GLY A 104 6.00 -3.08 7.97
N GLU A 105 6.85 -2.45 8.81
CA GLU A 105 8.16 -3.02 9.17
C GLU A 105 8.07 -4.24 10.11
N HIS A 106 7.02 -4.32 10.93
CA HIS A 106 6.90 -5.32 12.00
C HIS A 106 5.80 -6.36 11.79
N LEU A 107 5.23 -6.41 10.58
CA LEU A 107 4.14 -7.33 10.27
C LEU A 107 4.64 -8.78 10.21
N LEU A 108 4.10 -9.65 11.08
CA LEU A 108 4.51 -11.06 11.17
C LEU A 108 4.16 -11.87 9.92
N GLU A 109 2.99 -11.60 9.30
CA GLU A 109 2.50 -12.31 8.12
C GLU A 109 2.38 -11.38 6.91
N SER A 110 3.46 -10.73 6.53
CA SER A 110 3.51 -9.69 5.49
C SER A 110 2.81 -10.08 4.18
N ALA A 111 2.75 -11.36 3.85
CA ALA A 111 2.08 -11.85 2.65
C ALA A 111 0.57 -11.53 2.63
N LYS A 112 -0.13 -11.60 3.77
CA LYS A 112 -1.55 -11.22 3.87
C LYS A 112 -1.75 -9.73 3.59
N PHE A 113 -0.91 -8.91 4.19
CA PHE A 113 -0.93 -7.44 4.02
C PHE A 113 -0.58 -7.03 2.58
N PHE A 114 0.37 -7.74 1.96
CA PHE A 114 0.68 -7.55 0.55
C PHE A 114 -0.53 -7.80 -0.36
N GLN A 115 -1.31 -8.84 -0.10
CA GLN A 115 -2.53 -9.12 -0.87
C GLN A 115 -3.59 -8.00 -0.72
N ILE A 116 -3.75 -7.44 0.48
CA ILE A 116 -4.65 -6.32 0.74
C ILE A 116 -4.20 -5.09 -0.08
N LEU A 117 -2.93 -4.75 0.03
CA LEU A 117 -2.31 -3.62 -0.68
C LEU A 117 -2.42 -3.78 -2.20
N HIS A 118 -2.08 -4.97 -2.71
CA HIS A 118 -2.12 -5.28 -4.14
C HIS A 118 -3.54 -5.09 -4.73
N LYS A 119 -4.56 -5.61 -4.01
CA LYS A 119 -5.97 -5.44 -4.40
C LYS A 119 -6.41 -3.98 -4.34
N ALA A 120 -6.00 -3.23 -3.32
CA ALA A 120 -6.30 -1.81 -3.19
C ALA A 120 -5.73 -1.00 -4.36
N PHE A 121 -4.45 -1.18 -4.70
CA PHE A 121 -3.83 -0.46 -5.82
C PHE A 121 -4.38 -0.88 -7.18
N HIS A 122 -4.79 -2.14 -7.33
CA HIS A 122 -5.54 -2.54 -8.52
C HIS A 122 -6.87 -1.78 -8.62
N SER A 123 -7.60 -1.67 -7.51
CA SER A 123 -8.88 -0.95 -7.48
C SER A 123 -8.74 0.55 -7.72
N PHE A 124 -7.68 1.19 -7.23
CA PHE A 124 -7.35 2.58 -7.57
C PHE A 124 -7.04 2.73 -9.07
N SER A 125 -6.34 1.76 -9.67
CA SER A 125 -6.04 1.77 -11.11
C SER A 125 -7.29 1.65 -11.99
N GLU A 126 -8.36 1.02 -11.47
CA GLU A 126 -9.68 0.87 -12.11
C GLU A 126 -10.62 2.06 -11.79
N HIS A 127 -10.12 3.10 -11.12
CA HIS A 127 -10.87 4.29 -10.73
C HIS A 127 -12.14 4.00 -9.91
N HIS A 128 -12.09 2.98 -9.04
CA HIS A 128 -13.14 2.77 -8.06
C HIS A 128 -13.10 3.86 -6.98
N HIS A 129 -14.22 4.03 -6.26
CA HIS A 129 -14.40 5.08 -5.25
C HIS A 129 -13.33 5.02 -4.14
N PRO A 130 -12.40 6.02 -4.05
CA PRO A 130 -11.24 5.94 -3.17
C PRO A 130 -11.57 5.77 -1.68
N PRO A 131 -12.57 6.49 -1.08
CA PRO A 131 -12.94 6.27 0.30
C PRO A 131 -13.38 4.84 0.60
N THR A 132 -14.06 4.17 -0.35
CA THR A 132 -14.47 2.77 -0.20
C THR A 132 -13.26 1.83 -0.21
N ILE A 133 -12.30 2.08 -1.10
CA ILE A 133 -11.06 1.29 -1.14
C ILE A 133 -10.31 1.44 0.18
N LEU A 134 -10.15 2.66 0.67
CA LEU A 134 -9.45 2.95 1.92
C LEU A 134 -10.15 2.31 3.11
N LEU A 135 -11.48 2.47 3.25
CA LEU A 135 -12.25 1.88 4.34
C LEU A 135 -12.07 0.35 4.39
N LYS A 136 -12.20 -0.31 3.24
CA LYS A 136 -11.99 -1.76 3.14
C LYS A 136 -10.56 -2.16 3.48
N SER A 137 -9.58 -1.44 2.95
CA SER A 137 -8.16 -1.75 3.15
C SER A 137 -7.74 -1.61 4.61
N LEU A 138 -8.13 -0.51 5.27
CA LEU A 138 -7.83 -0.29 6.69
C LEU A 138 -8.55 -1.31 7.58
N PHE A 139 -9.81 -1.62 7.29
CA PHE A 139 -10.56 -2.63 8.03
C PHE A 139 -9.93 -4.02 7.90
N LEU A 140 -9.59 -4.45 6.69
CA LEU A 140 -8.93 -5.74 6.44
C LEU A 140 -7.53 -5.80 7.04
N PHE A 141 -6.77 -4.69 6.98
CA PHE A 141 -5.48 -4.58 7.62
C PHE A 141 -5.61 -4.78 9.13
N SER A 142 -6.55 -4.07 9.77
CA SER A 142 -6.79 -4.18 11.21
C SER A 142 -7.18 -5.59 11.64
N GLN A 143 -8.01 -6.27 10.84
CA GLN A 143 -8.36 -7.67 11.08
C GLN A 143 -7.14 -8.60 10.94
N ALA A 144 -6.31 -8.40 9.91
CA ALA A 144 -5.12 -9.21 9.67
C ALA A 144 -4.08 -9.03 10.77
N GLU A 145 -4.02 -7.84 11.39
CA GLU A 145 -3.18 -7.52 12.56
C GLU A 145 -3.75 -8.09 13.88
N GLY A 146 -4.94 -8.66 13.85
CA GLY A 146 -5.59 -9.21 15.05
C GLY A 146 -6.27 -8.17 15.94
N LEU A 147 -6.48 -6.94 15.45
CA LEU A 147 -7.17 -5.90 16.19
C LEU A 147 -8.68 -6.19 16.26
N PRO A 148 -9.35 -5.87 17.38
CA PRO A 148 -10.77 -6.13 17.59
C PRO A 148 -11.68 -5.13 16.85
N VAL A 149 -11.38 -4.87 15.58
CA VAL A 149 -12.06 -3.86 14.77
C VAL A 149 -13.55 -4.16 14.56
N LYS A 150 -13.95 -5.44 14.57
CA LYS A 150 -15.36 -5.83 14.47
C LYS A 150 -16.08 -5.58 15.80
N GLU A 151 -15.50 -6.07 16.88
CA GLU A 151 -16.09 -6.08 18.22
C GLU A 151 -16.10 -4.68 18.82
N SER A 152 -15.10 -3.87 18.54
CA SER A 152 -14.95 -2.53 19.09
C SER A 152 -15.50 -1.46 18.16
N TRP A 153 -14.92 -1.30 16.94
CA TRP A 153 -15.35 -0.23 16.05
C TRP A 153 -16.71 -0.52 15.40
N LEU A 154 -16.89 -1.68 14.73
CA LEU A 154 -18.08 -1.94 13.94
C LEU A 154 -19.35 -2.07 14.81
N PHE A 155 -19.26 -2.74 15.95
CA PHE A 155 -20.38 -2.83 16.91
C PHE A 155 -20.64 -1.54 17.69
N GLY A 156 -19.64 -0.64 17.78
CA GLY A 156 -19.79 0.67 18.40
C GLY A 156 -20.52 1.70 17.53
N LEU A 157 -20.76 1.40 16.26
CA LEU A 157 -21.48 2.30 15.35
C LEU A 157 -22.99 2.32 15.65
N SER A 158 -23.66 3.43 15.28
CA SER A 158 -25.12 3.47 15.27
C SER A 158 -25.68 2.38 14.35
N LYS A 159 -26.91 1.91 14.61
CA LYS A 159 -27.56 0.87 13.80
C LYS A 159 -27.57 1.18 12.30
N GLU A 160 -27.82 2.45 11.92
CA GLU A 160 -27.78 2.89 10.53
C GLU A 160 -26.37 2.80 9.95
N SER A 161 -25.39 3.38 10.65
CA SER A 161 -23.97 3.35 10.22
C SER A 161 -23.41 1.93 10.15
N ALA A 162 -23.78 1.06 11.09
CA ALA A 162 -23.37 -0.34 11.10
C ALA A 162 -23.91 -1.10 9.88
N ASN A 163 -25.18 -0.90 9.49
CA ASN A 163 -25.76 -1.50 8.30
C ASN A 163 -25.04 -1.06 7.02
N ILE A 164 -24.74 0.24 6.91
CA ILE A 164 -23.99 0.79 5.77
C ILE A 164 -22.56 0.23 5.75
N ALA A 165 -21.87 0.25 6.90
CA ALA A 165 -20.53 -0.30 7.01
C ALA A 165 -20.49 -1.78 6.64
N HIS A 166 -21.43 -2.59 7.16
CA HIS A 166 -21.54 -3.99 6.81
C HIS A 166 -21.74 -4.20 5.32
N TYR A 167 -22.66 -3.46 4.71
CA TYR A 167 -22.89 -3.57 3.26
C TYR A 167 -21.62 -3.22 2.47
N VAL A 168 -20.98 -2.08 2.78
CA VAL A 168 -19.78 -1.62 2.08
C VAL A 168 -18.61 -2.57 2.26
N LEU A 169 -18.37 -3.07 3.47
CA LEU A 169 -17.22 -3.93 3.78
C LEU A 169 -17.31 -5.31 3.14
N PHE A 170 -18.49 -5.90 3.10
CA PHE A 170 -18.66 -7.31 2.70
C PHE A 170 -19.20 -7.51 1.28
N LYS A 171 -19.64 -6.45 0.59
CA LYS A 171 -20.04 -6.53 -0.82
C LYS A 171 -18.89 -6.14 -1.75
N PRO A 172 -18.89 -6.57 -3.02
CA PRO A 172 -17.92 -6.11 -4.02
C PRO A 172 -17.91 -4.58 -4.16
N LEU A 173 -16.76 -4.02 -4.56
CA LEU A 173 -16.62 -2.55 -4.74
C LEU A 173 -17.65 -1.98 -5.71
N LYS A 174 -17.96 -2.69 -6.78
CA LYS A 174 -18.96 -2.27 -7.80
C LYS A 174 -20.34 -2.05 -7.21
N ASP A 175 -20.74 -2.89 -6.25
CA ASP A 175 -22.06 -2.80 -5.62
C ASP A 175 -22.11 -1.68 -4.58
N SER A 176 -20.94 -1.28 -4.05
CA SER A 176 -20.83 -0.26 -3.00
C SER A 176 -20.98 1.16 -3.51
N VAL A 177 -20.98 1.39 -4.81
CA VAL A 177 -21.09 2.72 -5.45
C VAL A 177 -22.38 3.46 -5.02
N ILE A 178 -23.47 2.74 -4.80
CA ILE A 178 -24.78 3.30 -4.39
C ILE A 178 -24.69 4.04 -3.04
N LEU A 179 -23.75 3.64 -2.19
CA LEU A 179 -23.55 4.21 -0.85
C LEU A 179 -22.30 5.09 -0.75
N SER A 180 -21.69 5.47 -1.87
CA SER A 180 -20.42 6.19 -1.91
C SER A 180 -20.40 7.45 -1.05
N GLU A 181 -21.49 8.24 -1.04
CA GLU A 181 -21.61 9.47 -0.24
C GLU A 181 -21.62 9.21 1.28
N LYS A 182 -22.00 8.00 1.71
CA LYS A 182 -22.05 7.62 3.13
C LYS A 182 -20.75 7.01 3.64
N VAL A 183 -19.78 6.74 2.76
CA VAL A 183 -18.51 6.11 3.13
C VAL A 183 -17.51 7.06 3.82
N PRO A 184 -17.34 8.33 3.40
CA PRO A 184 -16.37 9.22 4.02
C PRO A 184 -16.50 9.36 5.54
N PRO A 185 -17.71 9.52 6.12
CA PRO A 185 -17.88 9.55 7.57
C PRO A 185 -17.47 8.26 8.27
N LEU A 186 -17.70 7.09 7.62
CA LEU A 186 -17.28 5.80 8.16
C LEU A 186 -15.74 5.65 8.14
N LEU A 187 -15.11 6.10 7.05
CA LEU A 187 -13.65 6.10 6.94
C LEU A 187 -13.01 7.00 8.00
N GLU A 188 -13.59 8.18 8.22
CA GLU A 188 -13.14 9.09 9.29
C GLU A 188 -13.30 8.47 10.67
N SER A 189 -14.45 7.83 10.92
CA SER A 189 -14.71 7.13 12.19
C SER A 189 -13.72 6.00 12.42
N LEU A 190 -13.44 5.16 11.39
CA LEU A 190 -12.44 4.09 11.51
C LEU A 190 -11.04 4.65 11.74
N SER A 191 -10.66 5.71 11.04
CA SER A 191 -9.35 6.36 11.21
C SER A 191 -9.17 6.98 12.59
N LYS A 192 -10.24 7.53 13.18
CA LYS A 192 -10.25 8.03 14.57
C LYS A 192 -10.08 6.88 15.57
N TRP A 193 -10.82 5.79 15.35
CA TRP A 193 -10.72 4.60 16.21
C TRP A 193 -9.30 4.01 16.15
N LEU A 194 -8.71 3.84 14.95
CA LEU A 194 -7.35 3.34 14.80
C LEU A 194 -6.33 4.18 15.57
N ARG A 195 -6.42 5.51 15.47
CA ARG A 195 -5.52 6.42 16.18
C ARG A 195 -5.70 6.42 17.70
N ALA A 196 -6.93 6.16 18.20
CA ALA A 196 -7.24 6.21 19.62
C ALA A 196 -6.97 4.88 20.33
N GLU A 197 -7.23 3.76 19.65
CA GLU A 197 -7.27 2.43 20.27
C GLU A 197 -6.12 1.52 19.84
N THR A 198 -5.26 1.99 18.94
CA THR A 198 -4.15 1.18 18.40
C THR A 198 -2.87 1.99 18.29
N GLU A 199 -1.74 1.31 18.06
CA GLU A 199 -0.45 1.94 17.76
C GLU A 199 -0.29 2.27 16.25
N LEU A 200 -1.28 1.97 15.42
CA LEU A 200 -1.23 2.21 14.00
C LEU A 200 -1.25 3.72 13.68
N ARG A 201 -0.33 4.12 12.82
CA ARG A 201 -0.22 5.52 12.36
C ARG A 201 -1.05 5.72 11.09
N CYS A 202 -2.16 6.46 11.22
CA CYS A 202 -3.06 6.84 10.12
C CYS A 202 -2.92 8.32 9.76
#